data_fc699f6c2c2b98550c8771788d65227f
#
_entry.id   fc699f6c2c2b98550c8771788d65227f
#
_cell.length_a   1.000
_cell.length_b   1.000
_cell.length_c   1.000
_cell.angle_alpha   90.00
_cell.angle_beta   90.00
_cell.angle_gamma   90.00
#
_symmetry.space_group_name_H-M   'P 1'
#
loop_
_entity.id
_entity.type
_entity.pdbx_description
1 polymer ?
#
loop_
_entity_poly.entity_id
_entity_poly.type
_entity_poly.pdbx_seq_one_letter_code
_entity_poly.pdbx_strand_id
1 'polypeptide(L)'
;MAPPARRCRRARSTVRLAASAVVAVLALVGGLNFPALAQDRITTWSARLAPDWDDTNVRFDADSLRLDSHPGGPASIRSGRPEGMLVTAVQPLAELSSQVATELVADQPAGSAVAVDVRGIRGDGSWTEWVTTEPKAPARLGAAVTGVQVRIVLHGGAGGASPLVRSVRLTAQPGVQLLAARPRNAPSYRVFATREGLVGGTTANGHVIAPRDHFVALPSARGLGPRDSGDYTVKVCASSGRCEWAPVWDVGPWNTTDDYWNASDDRQSWPDLPQGQPEAQAAHDDGYNGGRDQFNRQVVNSAGIDLADGTFWDGLGLHNNSWVTVTYLWTGDGTPAIVALPILPVFSGPGEQYPAVGLAAQRAKLLVECTMTGSAGPADRWLRIGPKQFISAAHVTIAGTHAPGTRCATP
;
A
#
# COMPACT_ATOMS: atom_id res chain seq x y z
N MET A 1 -46.84 -64.18 26.49
CA MET A 1 -47.46 -65.06 25.48
C MET A 1 -46.46 -65.27 24.38
N ALA A 2 -45.82 -66.36 24.33
CA ALA A 2 -44.94 -66.90 23.28
C ALA A 2 -45.69 -67.97 22.54
N PRO A 3 -45.07 -68.61 21.55
CA PRO A 3 -44.74 -68.45 20.17
C PRO A 3 -45.67 -69.28 19.23
N PRO A 4 -45.42 -69.66 18.03
CA PRO A 4 -44.42 -70.70 17.71
C PRO A 4 -43.70 -70.62 16.36
N ALA A 5 -42.69 -71.38 16.28
CA ALA A 5 -41.70 -71.83 15.39
C ALA A 5 -42.14 -72.69 14.19
N ARG A 6 -41.11 -73.03 13.35
CA ARG A 6 -40.89 -74.14 12.39
C ARG A 6 -41.14 -73.81 10.89
N ARG A 7 -40.35 -74.29 9.94
CA ARG A 7 -39.50 -75.46 9.78
C ARG A 7 -38.56 -75.28 8.58
N CYS A 8 -37.39 -75.94 8.68
CA CYS A 8 -36.48 -76.30 7.58
C CYS A 8 -37.11 -77.10 6.44
N ARG A 9 -36.60 -77.00 5.22
CA ARG A 9 -36.39 -78.16 4.31
C ARG A 9 -35.15 -77.95 3.43
N ARG A 10 -34.28 -78.98 3.49
CA ARG A 10 -33.18 -79.31 2.57
C ARG A 10 -33.72 -79.93 1.28
N ALA A 11 -33.06 -79.70 0.15
CA ALA A 11 -32.82 -80.67 -0.94
C ALA A 11 -31.86 -80.10 -1.97
N ARG A 12 -30.70 -80.62 -2.00
CA ARG A 12 -30.04 -81.54 -2.96
C ARG A 12 -29.64 -81.00 -4.31
N SER A 13 -28.34 -81.08 -4.48
CA SER A 13 -27.42 -81.03 -5.62
C SER A 13 -27.97 -81.53 -6.97
N THR A 14 -27.61 -80.89 -8.06
CA THR A 14 -27.14 -81.52 -9.28
C THR A 14 -26.12 -80.68 -9.99
N VAL A 15 -24.97 -81.25 -10.23
CA VAL A 15 -23.85 -80.79 -11.05
C VAL A 15 -24.23 -80.93 -12.52
N ARG A 16 -24.04 -79.90 -13.34
CA ARG A 16 -23.86 -80.07 -14.78
C ARG A 16 -22.74 -79.13 -15.26
N LEU A 17 -21.67 -79.75 -15.77
CA LEU A 17 -20.65 -79.13 -16.58
C LEU A 17 -21.28 -78.63 -17.91
N ALA A 18 -20.90 -77.44 -18.33
CA ALA A 18 -20.95 -77.05 -19.72
C ALA A 18 -19.92 -75.94 -19.99
N ALA A 19 -18.98 -76.32 -20.77
CA ALA A 19 -18.22 -75.65 -21.84
C ALA A 19 -17.89 -74.14 -21.74
N SER A 20 -16.60 -73.89 -21.78
CA SER A 20 -15.92 -72.62 -21.98
C SER A 20 -16.26 -71.99 -23.32
N ALA A 21 -16.68 -70.74 -23.28
CA ALA A 21 -16.56 -69.78 -24.41
C ALA A 21 -15.78 -68.57 -23.93
N VAL A 22 -14.51 -68.47 -24.37
CA VAL A 22 -13.67 -67.31 -24.16
C VAL A 22 -14.16 -66.21 -25.10
N VAL A 23 -14.84 -65.19 -24.56
CA VAL A 23 -15.08 -63.92 -25.27
C VAL A 23 -14.04 -62.96 -24.81
N ALA A 24 -13.06 -62.67 -25.69
CA ALA A 24 -12.09 -61.58 -25.51
C ALA A 24 -12.81 -60.25 -25.66
N VAL A 25 -13.11 -59.59 -24.56
CA VAL A 25 -13.53 -58.16 -24.55
C VAL A 25 -12.27 -57.31 -24.61
N LEU A 26 -11.98 -56.75 -25.77
CA LEU A 26 -11.01 -55.65 -25.87
C LEU A 26 -11.59 -54.45 -25.09
N ALA A 27 -11.05 -54.21 -23.87
CA ALA A 27 -11.28 -52.96 -23.18
C ALA A 27 -10.47 -51.83 -23.86
N LEU A 28 -11.11 -51.05 -24.72
CA LEU A 28 -10.61 -49.72 -25.07
C LEU A 28 -10.62 -48.86 -23.81
N VAL A 29 -9.48 -48.78 -23.12
CA VAL A 29 -9.24 -47.79 -22.08
C VAL A 29 -8.97 -46.48 -22.81
N GLY A 30 -10.03 -45.75 -23.14
CA GLY A 30 -9.94 -44.36 -23.50
C GLY A 30 -9.39 -43.61 -22.24
N GLY A 31 -8.14 -43.18 -22.34
CA GLY A 31 -7.53 -42.35 -21.30
C GLY A 31 -8.30 -41.03 -21.19
N LEU A 32 -9.21 -40.97 -20.22
CA LEU A 32 -9.72 -39.69 -19.74
C LEU A 32 -8.56 -38.96 -19.11
N ASN A 33 -7.90 -38.08 -19.87
CA ASN A 33 -7.03 -37.05 -19.32
C ASN A 33 -7.91 -36.12 -18.49
N PHE A 34 -8.07 -36.44 -17.21
CA PHE A 34 -8.52 -35.43 -16.25
C PHE A 34 -7.43 -34.33 -16.27
N PRO A 35 -7.80 -33.06 -16.50
CA PRO A 35 -6.83 -32.00 -16.30
C PRO A 35 -6.33 -32.15 -14.87
N ALA A 36 -5.03 -32.26 -14.67
CA ALA A 36 -4.43 -32.22 -13.35
C ALA A 36 -4.97 -30.94 -12.72
N LEU A 37 -5.70 -31.08 -11.61
CA LEU A 37 -6.10 -29.94 -10.81
C LEU A 37 -4.82 -29.17 -10.53
N ALA A 38 -4.75 -27.93 -10.98
CA ALA A 38 -3.63 -27.08 -10.70
C ALA A 38 -3.49 -27.05 -9.18
N GLN A 39 -2.42 -27.64 -8.68
CA GLN A 39 -2.15 -27.68 -7.25
C GLN A 39 -1.79 -26.26 -6.88
N ASP A 40 -2.66 -25.58 -6.10
CA ASP A 40 -2.45 -24.20 -5.64
C ASP A 40 -1.03 -24.08 -5.03
N ARG A 41 -0.16 -23.32 -5.73
CA ARG A 41 1.23 -23.19 -5.31
C ARG A 41 1.36 -22.11 -4.26
N ILE A 42 1.38 -22.55 -3.01
CA ILE A 42 1.68 -21.68 -1.87
C ILE A 42 3.13 -21.22 -1.98
N THR A 43 3.37 -19.90 -1.88
CA THR A 43 4.71 -19.32 -1.81
C THR A 43 5.05 -19.03 -0.35
N THR A 44 6.07 -19.68 0.18
CA THR A 44 6.59 -19.42 1.54
C THR A 44 8.04 -18.97 1.47
N TRP A 45 8.39 -17.92 2.22
CA TRP A 45 9.74 -17.37 2.30
C TRP A 45 10.03 -16.78 3.68
N SER A 46 11.30 -16.51 3.95
CA SER A 46 11.73 -15.73 5.13
C SER A 46 12.15 -14.33 4.70
N ALA A 47 11.72 -13.31 5.43
CA ALA A 47 12.17 -11.95 5.21
C ALA A 47 13.68 -11.85 5.47
N ARG A 48 14.41 -11.16 4.60
CA ARG A 48 15.82 -10.84 4.84
C ARG A 48 15.88 -9.71 5.87
N LEU A 49 16.52 -9.94 6.99
CA LEU A 49 16.62 -8.99 8.11
C LEU A 49 17.87 -8.09 8.05
N ALA A 50 18.66 -8.17 6.96
CA ALA A 50 19.83 -7.34 6.79
C ALA A 50 19.41 -5.94 6.31
N PRO A 51 19.69 -4.87 7.08
CA PRO A 51 19.39 -3.50 6.68
C PRO A 51 20.13 -3.08 5.41
N ASP A 52 19.49 -2.18 4.65
CA ASP A 52 20.02 -1.56 3.44
C ASP A 52 19.88 -0.02 3.55
N TRP A 53 20.20 0.72 2.49
CA TRP A 53 20.25 2.18 2.45
C TRP A 53 18.89 2.87 2.67
N ASP A 54 17.78 2.19 2.35
CA ASP A 54 16.41 2.69 2.50
C ASP A 54 15.80 2.40 3.88
N ASP A 55 16.54 1.72 4.76
CA ASP A 55 16.13 1.43 6.12
C ASP A 55 16.44 2.58 7.09
N THR A 56 15.71 2.63 8.19
CA THR A 56 15.81 3.70 9.17
C THR A 56 16.03 3.17 10.57
N ASN A 57 17.09 3.64 11.24
CA ASN A 57 17.37 3.39 12.67
C ASN A 57 17.31 1.90 13.07
N VAL A 58 17.79 1.03 12.20
CA VAL A 58 17.86 -0.41 12.44
C VAL A 58 19.26 -0.96 12.13
N ARG A 59 19.65 -1.99 12.86
CA ARG A 59 20.88 -2.76 12.61
C ARG A 59 20.62 -4.26 12.80
N PHE A 60 21.38 -5.09 12.11
CA PHE A 60 21.40 -6.52 12.32
C PHE A 60 22.66 -6.90 13.10
N ASP A 61 22.49 -7.50 14.27
CA ASP A 61 23.58 -7.84 15.18
C ASP A 61 23.21 -9.08 15.98
N ALA A 62 24.18 -9.99 16.19
CA ALA A 62 24.00 -11.23 16.95
C ALA A 62 22.72 -11.99 16.59
N ASP A 63 22.51 -12.23 15.28
CA ASP A 63 21.37 -12.97 14.71
C ASP A 63 19.99 -12.35 14.93
N SER A 64 19.92 -11.05 15.18
CA SER A 64 18.65 -10.33 15.33
C SER A 64 18.68 -8.93 14.74
N LEU A 65 17.54 -8.52 14.15
CA LEU A 65 17.28 -7.11 13.82
C LEU A 65 16.87 -6.37 15.09
N ARG A 66 17.45 -5.20 15.32
CA ARG A 66 17.21 -4.34 16.47
C ARG A 66 17.32 -2.87 16.10
N LEU A 67 16.87 -1.99 17.00
CA LEU A 67 17.09 -0.57 16.87
C LEU A 67 18.59 -0.25 16.87
N ASP A 68 19.00 0.69 16.05
CA ASP A 68 20.34 1.24 16.08
C ASP A 68 20.44 2.29 17.18
N SER A 69 21.06 1.90 18.30
CA SER A 69 21.06 2.67 19.55
C SER A 69 22.07 3.82 19.53
N HIS A 70 22.15 4.60 18.47
CA HIS A 70 22.96 5.82 18.50
C HIS A 70 22.21 6.90 19.28
N PRO A 71 22.86 7.58 20.27
CA PRO A 71 22.30 8.78 20.88
C PRO A 71 22.04 9.82 19.78
N GLY A 72 20.78 10.16 19.54
CA GLY A 72 20.39 11.09 18.46
C GLY A 72 19.77 10.42 17.23
N GLY A 73 19.59 9.10 17.24
CA GLY A 73 18.75 8.44 16.21
C GLY A 73 17.31 8.97 16.25
N PRO A 74 16.58 8.91 15.12
CA PRO A 74 15.24 9.45 15.04
C PRO A 74 14.35 8.78 16.08
N ALA A 75 13.95 9.55 17.10
CA ALA A 75 12.80 9.21 17.89
C ALA A 75 11.58 9.63 17.07
N SER A 76 10.56 8.80 17.03
CA SER A 76 9.26 9.28 16.55
C SER A 76 8.93 10.56 17.32
N ILE A 77 8.86 11.67 16.62
CA ILE A 77 8.53 13.00 17.20
C ILE A 77 7.19 12.92 17.96
N ARG A 78 6.38 11.93 17.67
CA ARG A 78 5.03 11.75 18.21
C ARG A 78 4.97 10.89 19.46
N SER A 79 5.72 9.79 19.49
CA SER A 79 5.72 8.89 20.67
C SER A 79 6.81 9.20 21.69
N GLY A 80 7.81 9.99 21.32
CA GLY A 80 9.01 10.23 22.13
C GLY A 80 9.86 8.97 22.37
N ARG A 81 9.57 7.88 21.67
CA ARG A 81 10.27 6.58 21.78
C ARG A 81 11.09 6.32 20.52
N PRO A 82 12.23 5.64 20.63
CA PRO A 82 12.98 5.21 19.47
C PRO A 82 12.11 4.35 18.57
N GLU A 83 12.16 4.63 17.27
CA GLU A 83 11.48 3.84 16.24
C GLU A 83 12.47 3.51 15.15
N GLY A 84 12.34 2.32 14.56
CA GLY A 84 13.17 1.89 13.45
C GLY A 84 12.36 1.08 12.46
N MET A 85 12.76 1.11 11.19
CA MET A 85 12.03 0.48 10.11
C MET A 85 13.00 -0.20 9.14
N LEU A 86 12.70 -1.46 8.82
CA LEU A 86 13.34 -2.23 7.75
C LEU A 86 12.32 -2.53 6.66
N VAL A 87 12.68 -2.26 5.39
CA VAL A 87 11.85 -2.56 4.21
C VAL A 87 12.58 -3.59 3.35
N THR A 88 11.97 -4.73 3.08
CA THR A 88 12.61 -5.79 2.30
C THR A 88 12.53 -5.53 0.80
N ALA A 89 13.36 -6.24 0.02
CA ALA A 89 13.11 -6.37 -1.41
C ALA A 89 11.76 -7.06 -1.68
N VAL A 90 11.20 -6.85 -2.88
CA VAL A 90 9.97 -7.51 -3.31
C VAL A 90 10.22 -9.00 -3.48
N GLN A 91 9.38 -9.83 -2.86
CA GLN A 91 9.30 -11.26 -3.11
C GLN A 91 8.32 -11.52 -4.25
N PRO A 92 8.77 -11.99 -5.43
CA PRO A 92 7.88 -12.41 -6.50
C PRO A 92 7.07 -13.63 -6.07
N LEU A 93 5.81 -13.69 -6.46
CA LEU A 93 4.92 -14.83 -6.20
C LEU A 93 4.81 -15.73 -7.42
N ALA A 94 4.77 -17.03 -7.20
CA ALA A 94 4.54 -18.00 -8.28
C ALA A 94 3.12 -17.92 -8.84
N GLU A 95 2.16 -17.53 -8.00
CA GLU A 95 0.75 -17.36 -8.31
C GLU A 95 0.23 -16.08 -7.68
N LEU A 96 -0.84 -15.51 -8.25
CA LEU A 96 -1.47 -14.33 -7.68
C LEU A 96 -1.98 -14.61 -6.27
N SER A 97 -1.74 -13.70 -5.35
CA SER A 97 -2.23 -13.79 -3.97
C SER A 97 -2.90 -12.49 -3.55
N SER A 98 -3.90 -12.60 -2.68
CA SER A 98 -4.51 -11.44 -2.00
C SER A 98 -4.39 -11.55 -0.48
N GLN A 99 -3.72 -12.59 0.02
CA GLN A 99 -3.59 -12.86 1.46
C GLN A 99 -2.19 -13.32 1.80
N VAL A 100 -1.64 -12.78 2.90
CA VAL A 100 -0.30 -13.15 3.41
C VAL A 100 -0.40 -13.42 4.91
N ALA A 101 -0.06 -14.64 5.30
CA ALA A 101 0.11 -15.01 6.69
C ALA A 101 1.56 -14.77 7.12
N THR A 102 1.77 -14.42 8.40
CA THR A 102 3.09 -14.10 8.96
C THR A 102 3.32 -14.83 10.26
N GLU A 103 4.53 -15.39 10.39
CA GLU A 103 5.06 -15.96 11.63
C GLU A 103 6.25 -15.13 12.07
N LEU A 104 6.12 -14.47 13.22
CA LEU A 104 7.16 -13.62 13.83
C LEU A 104 7.81 -14.32 15.00
N VAL A 105 9.15 -14.37 15.02
CA VAL A 105 9.94 -14.78 16.20
C VAL A 105 10.71 -13.57 16.67
N ALA A 106 10.30 -13.01 17.81
CA ALA A 106 10.88 -11.81 18.38
C ALA A 106 10.83 -11.83 19.91
N ASP A 107 11.86 -11.24 20.53
CA ASP A 107 11.84 -10.90 21.95
C ASP A 107 11.41 -9.43 22.07
N GLN A 108 10.38 -9.18 22.84
CA GLN A 108 9.81 -7.85 23.03
C GLN A 108 9.88 -7.46 24.49
N PRO A 109 10.94 -6.71 24.92
CA PRO A 109 11.03 -6.17 26.27
C PRO A 109 9.83 -5.28 26.63
N ALA A 110 9.54 -5.13 27.92
CA ALA A 110 8.39 -4.38 28.40
C ALA A 110 8.29 -2.99 27.74
N GLY A 111 7.14 -2.69 27.17
CA GLY A 111 6.84 -1.44 26.48
C GLY A 111 7.47 -1.28 25.09
N SER A 112 8.24 -2.28 24.60
CA SER A 112 8.62 -2.35 23.19
C SER A 112 7.58 -3.13 22.37
N ALA A 113 7.59 -2.94 21.04
CA ALA A 113 6.71 -3.67 20.14
C ALA A 113 7.37 -3.88 18.78
N VAL A 114 6.88 -4.89 18.05
CA VAL A 114 7.23 -5.13 16.65
C VAL A 114 5.94 -5.19 15.86
N ALA A 115 5.86 -4.38 14.79
CA ALA A 115 4.83 -4.53 13.77
C ALA A 115 5.45 -5.11 12.50
N VAL A 116 4.73 -6.00 11.83
CA VAL A 116 5.09 -6.52 10.51
C VAL A 116 3.98 -6.13 9.55
N ASP A 117 4.30 -5.26 8.62
CA ASP A 117 3.37 -4.83 7.58
C ASP A 117 3.75 -5.49 6.26
N VAL A 118 2.73 -5.77 5.46
CA VAL A 118 2.89 -6.29 4.10
C VAL A 118 2.14 -5.42 3.11
N ARG A 119 2.69 -5.28 1.91
CA ARG A 119 2.01 -4.69 0.76
C ARG A 119 2.29 -5.53 -0.48
N GLY A 120 1.45 -5.39 -1.49
CA GLY A 120 1.59 -6.14 -2.72
C GLY A 120 1.70 -5.26 -3.95
N ILE A 121 2.46 -5.72 -4.95
CA ILE A 121 2.52 -5.08 -6.26
C ILE A 121 1.47 -5.72 -7.19
N ARG A 122 0.62 -4.88 -7.78
CA ARG A 122 -0.40 -5.30 -8.74
C ARG A 122 0.22 -5.55 -10.11
N GLY A 123 -0.52 -6.19 -11.01
CA GLY A 123 -0.06 -6.47 -12.37
C GLY A 123 0.26 -5.22 -13.21
N ASP A 124 -0.28 -4.07 -12.87
CA ASP A 124 0.00 -2.76 -13.49
C ASP A 124 1.22 -2.04 -12.90
N GLY A 125 1.89 -2.64 -11.90
CA GLY A 125 3.03 -2.05 -11.20
C GLY A 125 2.65 -1.07 -10.08
N SER A 126 1.38 -0.89 -9.78
CA SER A 126 0.93 -0.11 -8.63
C SER A 126 0.98 -0.93 -7.35
N TRP A 127 1.05 -0.25 -6.20
CA TRP A 127 1.09 -0.88 -4.89
C TRP A 127 -0.28 -0.88 -4.20
N THR A 128 -0.54 -1.92 -3.41
CA THR A 128 -1.58 -1.86 -2.38
C THR A 128 -1.07 -1.04 -1.19
N GLU A 129 -1.94 -0.64 -0.30
CA GLU A 129 -1.53 -0.05 0.97
C GLU A 129 -0.79 -1.07 1.85
N TRP A 130 -0.01 -0.57 2.81
CA TRP A 130 0.54 -1.40 3.86
C TRP A 130 -0.56 -1.91 4.78
N VAL A 131 -0.53 -3.19 5.08
CA VAL A 131 -1.47 -3.86 6.00
C VAL A 131 -0.65 -4.54 7.09
N THR A 132 -0.93 -4.18 8.35
CA THR A 132 -0.30 -4.84 9.50
C THR A 132 -0.80 -6.27 9.59
N THR A 133 0.12 -7.20 9.78
CA THR A 133 -0.19 -8.62 9.93
C THR A 133 -0.54 -8.94 11.37
N GLU A 134 -1.53 -9.80 11.56
CA GLU A 134 -1.93 -10.29 12.87
C GLU A 134 -1.48 -11.73 13.06
N PRO A 135 -1.08 -12.16 14.28
CA PRO A 135 -0.52 -13.50 14.51
C PRO A 135 -1.45 -14.66 14.16
N LYS A 136 -2.76 -14.42 14.03
CA LYS A 136 -3.78 -15.46 13.85
C LYS A 136 -4.64 -15.28 12.60
N ALA A 137 -4.43 -14.22 11.85
CA ALA A 137 -5.20 -13.93 10.65
C ALA A 137 -4.27 -13.45 9.51
N PRO A 138 -4.44 -13.98 8.28
CA PRO A 138 -3.67 -13.47 7.16
C PRO A 138 -4.06 -12.02 6.85
N ALA A 139 -3.06 -11.19 6.57
CA ALA A 139 -3.28 -9.83 6.07
C ALA A 139 -3.96 -9.89 4.70
N ARG A 140 -5.00 -9.06 4.49
CA ARG A 140 -5.72 -8.93 3.22
C ARG A 140 -5.22 -7.71 2.46
N LEU A 141 -4.69 -7.93 1.27
CA LEU A 141 -4.04 -6.89 0.46
C LEU A 141 -5.03 -6.04 -0.37
N GLY A 142 -6.33 -6.31 -0.29
CA GLY A 142 -7.36 -5.58 -1.04
C GLY A 142 -7.33 -5.79 -2.56
N ALA A 143 -6.32 -6.49 -3.10
CA ALA A 143 -6.17 -6.83 -4.51
C ALA A 143 -5.36 -8.12 -4.69
N ALA A 144 -5.48 -8.75 -5.85
CA ALA A 144 -4.57 -9.81 -6.28
C ALA A 144 -3.22 -9.18 -6.71
N VAL A 145 -2.12 -9.71 -6.19
CA VAL A 145 -0.77 -9.16 -6.38
C VAL A 145 0.19 -10.20 -6.95
N THR A 146 1.19 -9.74 -7.68
CA THR A 146 2.24 -10.55 -8.31
C THR A 146 3.51 -10.66 -7.47
N GLY A 147 3.63 -9.85 -6.43
CA GLY A 147 4.75 -9.84 -5.51
C GLY A 147 4.37 -9.15 -4.21
N VAL A 148 5.11 -9.45 -3.15
CA VAL A 148 4.89 -8.93 -1.79
C VAL A 148 6.17 -8.28 -1.28
N GLN A 149 6.03 -7.13 -0.63
CA GLN A 149 7.08 -6.45 0.11
C GLN A 149 6.71 -6.41 1.59
N VAL A 150 7.70 -6.51 2.46
CA VAL A 150 7.53 -6.54 3.91
C VAL A 150 8.19 -5.31 4.52
N ARG A 151 7.53 -4.72 5.50
CA ARG A 151 8.06 -3.66 6.35
C ARG A 151 8.01 -4.15 7.80
N ILE A 152 9.15 -4.11 8.49
CA ILE A 152 9.28 -4.46 9.91
C ILE A 152 9.52 -3.17 10.67
N VAL A 153 8.61 -2.81 11.55
CA VAL A 153 8.69 -1.60 12.38
C VAL A 153 9.00 -1.99 13.82
N LEU A 154 10.06 -1.41 14.36
CA LEU A 154 10.52 -1.63 15.73
C LEU A 154 10.18 -0.41 16.58
N HIS A 155 9.39 -0.60 17.61
CA HIS A 155 9.08 0.43 18.60
C HIS A 155 9.84 0.17 19.90
N GLY A 156 10.71 1.08 20.29
CA GLY A 156 11.49 0.99 21.51
C GLY A 156 10.63 1.10 22.78
N GLY A 157 11.04 0.37 23.81
CA GLY A 157 10.43 0.42 25.13
C GLY A 157 10.92 1.59 25.99
N ALA A 158 10.42 1.67 27.21
CA ALA A 158 10.90 2.62 28.20
C ALA A 158 12.41 2.40 28.46
N GLY A 159 13.15 3.48 28.60
CA GLY A 159 14.60 3.42 28.81
C GLY A 159 15.42 3.01 27.58
N GLY A 160 14.82 3.02 26.37
CA GLY A 160 15.50 2.71 25.10
C GLY A 160 15.66 1.21 24.83
N ALA A 161 14.91 0.35 25.54
CA ALA A 161 14.95 -1.10 25.28
C ALA A 161 14.50 -1.40 23.85
N SER A 162 15.34 -2.11 23.06
CA SER A 162 15.05 -2.52 21.70
C SER A 162 14.37 -3.88 21.67
N PRO A 163 13.30 -4.07 20.87
CA PRO A 163 12.88 -5.41 20.51
C PRO A 163 13.95 -6.09 19.65
N LEU A 164 13.96 -7.44 19.65
CA LEU A 164 14.91 -8.27 18.92
C LEU A 164 14.12 -9.19 17.98
N VAL A 165 14.18 -8.97 16.67
CA VAL A 165 13.52 -9.82 15.67
C VAL A 165 14.51 -10.84 15.14
N ARG A 166 14.23 -12.14 15.34
CA ARG A 166 15.09 -13.26 14.90
C ARG A 166 14.69 -13.78 13.54
N SER A 167 13.39 -13.85 13.27
CA SER A 167 12.89 -14.26 11.95
C SER A 167 11.47 -13.76 11.72
N VAL A 168 11.17 -13.51 10.46
CA VAL A 168 9.83 -13.29 9.94
C VAL A 168 9.64 -14.22 8.77
N ARG A 169 8.75 -15.21 8.91
CA ARG A 169 8.36 -16.12 7.85
C ARG A 169 7.00 -15.70 7.31
N LEU A 170 6.86 -15.72 5.99
CA LEU A 170 5.63 -15.32 5.32
C LEU A 170 5.15 -16.44 4.41
N THR A 171 3.82 -16.52 4.29
CA THR A 171 3.15 -17.48 3.41
C THR A 171 2.06 -16.76 2.64
N ALA A 172 2.24 -16.63 1.32
CA ALA A 172 1.23 -16.13 0.41
C ALA A 172 0.37 -17.31 -0.08
N GLN A 173 -0.93 -17.22 0.15
CA GLN A 173 -1.89 -18.21 -0.31
C GLN A 173 -2.45 -17.78 -1.67
N PRO A 174 -2.59 -18.70 -2.64
CA PRO A 174 -3.26 -18.39 -3.90
C PRO A 174 -4.63 -17.76 -3.62
N GLY A 175 -4.86 -16.59 -4.17
CA GLY A 175 -6.14 -15.88 -3.98
C GLY A 175 -7.15 -16.29 -5.04
N VAL A 176 -8.41 -16.32 -4.67
CA VAL A 176 -9.49 -16.32 -5.66
C VAL A 176 -9.34 -15.03 -6.46
N GLN A 177 -9.23 -15.15 -7.78
CA GLN A 177 -9.20 -14.00 -8.68
C GLN A 177 -10.44 -13.15 -8.41
N LEU A 178 -10.27 -12.06 -7.69
CA LEU A 178 -11.36 -11.09 -7.52
C LEU A 178 -11.72 -10.66 -8.93
N LEU A 179 -12.98 -10.84 -9.31
CA LEU A 179 -13.52 -10.39 -10.60
C LEU A 179 -12.97 -8.99 -10.85
N ALA A 180 -12.48 -8.74 -12.08
CA ALA A 180 -11.88 -7.48 -12.46
C ALA A 180 -12.73 -6.32 -11.91
N ALA A 181 -12.17 -5.63 -10.93
CA ALA A 181 -12.83 -4.49 -10.32
C ALA A 181 -13.07 -3.45 -11.43
N ARG A 182 -14.22 -2.76 -11.37
CA ARG A 182 -14.45 -1.63 -12.28
C ARG A 182 -13.32 -0.62 -12.08
N PRO A 183 -12.87 0.05 -13.17
CA PRO A 183 -11.90 1.12 -13.05
C PRO A 183 -12.33 2.10 -11.95
N ARG A 184 -11.42 2.38 -11.01
CA ARG A 184 -11.69 3.26 -9.87
C ARG A 184 -11.05 4.61 -10.10
N ASN A 185 -11.83 5.66 -9.95
CA ASN A 185 -11.28 6.99 -9.83
C ASN A 185 -10.70 7.14 -8.40
N ALA A 186 -9.53 7.72 -8.28
CA ALA A 186 -8.97 8.05 -6.98
C ALA A 186 -9.91 9.01 -6.24
N PRO A 187 -10.35 8.70 -5.00
CA PRO A 187 -11.24 9.57 -4.24
C PRO A 187 -10.54 10.87 -3.87
N SER A 188 -11.34 11.93 -3.71
CA SER A 188 -10.87 13.24 -3.33
C SER A 188 -11.71 13.79 -2.18
N TYR A 189 -11.02 14.31 -1.16
CA TYR A 189 -11.68 14.89 0.01
C TYR A 189 -11.16 16.27 0.32
N ARG A 190 -12.02 17.10 0.91
CA ARG A 190 -11.64 18.41 1.43
C ARG A 190 -11.12 18.25 2.84
N VAL A 191 -9.85 18.60 3.05
CA VAL A 191 -9.10 18.36 4.29
C VAL A 191 -8.43 19.65 4.74
N PHE A 192 -8.32 19.90 6.04
CA PHE A 192 -7.54 21.01 6.56
C PHE A 192 -6.06 20.66 6.55
N ALA A 193 -5.24 21.49 5.95
CA ALA A 193 -3.80 21.32 5.80
C ALA A 193 -3.04 22.28 6.69
N THR A 194 -2.01 21.77 7.35
CA THR A 194 -1.03 22.54 8.11
C THR A 194 0.35 22.45 7.47
N ARG A 195 1.20 23.45 7.76
CA ARG A 195 2.61 23.42 7.33
C ARG A 195 3.41 22.58 8.31
N GLU A 196 4.15 21.60 7.82
CA GLU A 196 4.97 20.72 8.65
C GLU A 196 6.18 21.45 9.23
N GLY A 197 6.95 22.16 8.41
CA GLY A 197 8.23 22.77 8.82
C GLY A 197 9.27 21.69 9.11
N LEU A 198 9.81 21.67 10.34
CA LEU A 198 10.70 20.64 10.90
C LEU A 198 12.00 20.40 10.10
N VAL A 199 12.52 21.43 9.41
CA VAL A 199 13.79 21.36 8.68
C VAL A 199 14.91 20.85 9.59
N GLY A 200 15.68 19.85 9.11
CA GLY A 200 16.71 19.13 9.86
C GLY A 200 16.18 17.94 10.68
N GLY A 201 14.86 17.79 10.80
CA GLY A 201 14.23 16.60 11.36
C GLY A 201 14.25 15.44 10.38
N THR A 202 13.77 14.27 10.83
CA THR A 202 13.69 13.06 10.02
C THR A 202 12.23 12.62 9.92
N THR A 203 11.75 12.39 8.71
CA THR A 203 10.40 11.86 8.44
C THR A 203 10.28 10.40 8.86
N ALA A 204 9.05 9.88 8.91
CA ALA A 204 8.79 8.48 9.28
C ALA A 204 9.47 7.47 8.34
N ASN A 205 9.71 7.81 7.05
CA ASN A 205 10.44 6.95 6.13
C ASN A 205 11.96 7.16 6.15
N GLY A 206 12.49 8.02 7.05
CA GLY A 206 13.92 8.24 7.22
C GLY A 206 14.53 9.30 6.33
N HIS A 207 13.74 10.06 5.56
CA HIS A 207 14.24 11.22 4.84
C HIS A 207 14.60 12.35 5.82
N VAL A 208 15.75 13.02 5.62
CA VAL A 208 16.13 14.20 6.40
C VAL A 208 15.57 15.44 5.72
N ILE A 209 14.70 16.15 6.42
CA ILE A 209 13.95 17.28 5.87
C ILE A 209 14.90 18.44 5.52
N ALA A 210 14.96 18.79 4.25
CA ALA A 210 15.70 19.93 3.73
C ALA A 210 14.78 21.15 3.57
N PRO A 211 15.35 22.38 3.53
CA PRO A 211 14.57 23.57 3.19
C PRO A 211 13.89 23.43 1.83
N ARG A 212 12.60 23.72 1.77
CA ARG A 212 11.80 23.68 0.53
C ARG A 212 11.62 22.29 -0.06
N ASP A 213 11.68 21.24 0.75
CA ASP A 213 11.28 19.90 0.35
C ASP A 213 9.81 19.83 -0.07
N HIS A 214 9.51 18.91 -0.98
CA HIS A 214 8.19 18.70 -1.56
C HIS A 214 7.68 17.29 -1.24
N PHE A 215 6.99 17.15 -0.13
CA PHE A 215 6.32 15.92 0.32
C PHE A 215 5.13 16.27 1.21
N VAL A 216 4.39 15.26 1.62
CA VAL A 216 3.30 15.40 2.60
C VAL A 216 3.41 14.34 3.70
N ALA A 217 2.80 14.64 4.86
CA ALA A 217 2.49 13.67 5.89
C ALA A 217 0.99 13.38 5.92
N LEU A 218 0.63 12.10 6.04
CA LEU A 218 -0.74 11.65 6.23
C LEU A 218 -0.88 10.92 7.57
N PRO A 219 -2.03 10.98 8.26
CA PRO A 219 -2.17 10.42 9.61
C PRO A 219 -2.29 8.88 9.66
N SER A 220 -1.70 8.19 8.69
CA SER A 220 -1.63 6.73 8.67
C SER A 220 -0.38 6.23 7.95
N ALA A 221 0.29 5.26 8.58
CA ALA A 221 1.43 4.56 7.98
C ALA A 221 1.04 3.64 6.81
N ARG A 222 -0.26 3.43 6.52
CA ARG A 222 -0.71 2.66 5.36
C ARG A 222 -0.32 3.27 4.03
N GLY A 223 -0.24 4.60 3.96
CA GLY A 223 0.18 5.34 2.78
C GLY A 223 1.63 5.85 2.84
N LEU A 224 2.45 5.36 3.76
CA LEU A 224 3.85 5.80 3.87
C LEU A 224 4.71 5.13 2.80
N GLY A 225 5.30 5.92 1.90
CA GLY A 225 6.27 5.45 0.91
C GLY A 225 7.62 5.10 1.55
N PRO A 226 8.33 4.06 1.08
CA PRO A 226 9.74 3.88 1.42
C PRO A 226 10.57 5.13 1.10
N ARG A 227 11.76 5.22 1.68
CA ARG A 227 12.67 6.35 1.41
C ARG A 227 12.89 6.50 -0.11
N ASP A 228 12.89 7.74 -0.58
CA ASP A 228 13.08 8.10 -2.00
C ASP A 228 12.11 7.43 -2.99
N SER A 229 10.94 7.00 -2.53
CA SER A 229 9.87 6.48 -3.39
C SER A 229 8.69 7.44 -3.49
N GLY A 230 7.95 7.33 -4.60
CA GLY A 230 6.65 8.00 -4.80
C GLY A 230 5.50 7.02 -4.89
N ASP A 231 5.66 5.82 -4.32
CA ASP A 231 4.67 4.75 -4.43
C ASP A 231 3.29 5.18 -3.96
N TYR A 232 3.26 6.03 -2.93
CA TYR A 232 2.07 6.73 -2.48
C TYR A 232 2.24 8.22 -2.77
N THR A 233 1.44 8.71 -3.68
CA THR A 233 1.42 10.12 -4.11
C THR A 233 0.01 10.66 -3.95
N VAL A 234 -0.11 11.86 -3.39
CA VAL A 234 -1.35 12.62 -3.39
C VAL A 234 -1.27 13.76 -4.39
N LYS A 235 -2.43 14.12 -4.95
CA LYS A 235 -2.63 15.42 -5.60
C LYS A 235 -3.32 16.32 -4.59
N VAL A 236 -2.67 17.40 -4.22
CA VAL A 236 -3.23 18.43 -3.33
C VAL A 236 -3.54 19.68 -4.14
N CYS A 237 -4.74 20.23 -4.01
CA CYS A 237 -5.16 21.45 -4.71
C CYS A 237 -5.64 22.50 -3.71
N ALA A 238 -5.09 23.69 -3.79
CA ALA A 238 -5.55 24.87 -3.06
C ALA A 238 -6.82 25.46 -3.68
N SER A 239 -7.54 26.31 -2.94
CA SER A 239 -8.72 27.01 -3.43
C SER A 239 -8.43 27.97 -4.59
N SER A 240 -7.17 28.39 -4.76
CA SER A 240 -6.70 29.17 -5.92
C SER A 240 -6.70 28.38 -7.23
N GLY A 241 -6.88 27.06 -7.19
CA GLY A 241 -6.75 26.16 -8.33
C GLY A 241 -5.33 25.66 -8.60
N ARG A 242 -4.33 26.14 -7.87
CA ARG A 242 -2.97 25.57 -7.93
C ARG A 242 -2.96 24.20 -7.29
N CYS A 243 -2.30 23.23 -7.93
CA CYS A 243 -2.19 21.87 -7.43
C CYS A 243 -0.73 21.42 -7.35
N GLU A 244 -0.45 20.51 -6.42
CA GLU A 244 0.81 19.79 -6.39
C GLU A 244 0.58 18.28 -6.27
N TRP A 245 1.42 17.51 -6.94
CA TRP A 245 1.54 16.07 -6.80
C TRP A 245 2.77 15.79 -5.95
N ALA A 246 2.55 15.34 -4.72
CA ALA A 246 3.61 15.15 -3.74
C ALA A 246 3.61 13.72 -3.17
N PRO A 247 4.80 13.09 -2.97
CA PRO A 247 4.91 11.80 -2.33
C PRO A 247 4.57 11.90 -0.83
N VAL A 248 4.10 10.79 -0.26
CA VAL A 248 3.85 10.66 1.18
C VAL A 248 5.11 10.09 1.84
N TRP A 249 5.85 10.91 2.58
CA TRP A 249 7.11 10.54 3.22
C TRP A 249 7.07 10.60 4.73
N ASP A 250 6.02 11.21 5.31
CA ASP A 250 5.86 11.24 6.75
C ASP A 250 4.46 10.80 7.19
N VAL A 251 4.33 10.53 8.49
CA VAL A 251 3.09 10.09 9.13
C VAL A 251 2.62 11.14 10.11
N GLY A 252 1.44 11.64 9.97
CA GLY A 252 0.77 12.71 10.73
C GLY A 252 -0.13 13.54 9.84
N PRO A 253 -0.77 14.57 10.36
CA PRO A 253 -0.75 15.09 11.74
C PRO A 253 -1.54 14.24 12.74
N TRP A 254 -1.38 14.53 14.01
CA TRP A 254 -2.10 13.97 15.16
C TRP A 254 -1.98 12.44 15.31
N ASN A 255 -2.49 11.69 14.34
CA ASN A 255 -2.65 10.23 14.35
C ASN A 255 -1.61 9.51 13.46
N THR A 256 -1.52 8.19 13.61
CA THR A 256 -0.65 7.33 12.78
C THR A 256 -1.40 6.12 12.20
N THR A 257 -2.67 5.96 12.55
CA THR A 257 -3.55 4.85 12.10
C THR A 257 -4.88 5.34 11.53
N ASP A 258 -4.97 6.64 11.17
CA ASP A 258 -6.17 7.24 10.61
C ASP A 258 -6.10 7.32 9.08
N ASP A 259 -6.39 6.23 8.43
CA ASP A 259 -6.51 6.12 6.98
C ASP A 259 -7.91 6.53 6.50
N TYR A 260 -8.33 7.74 6.87
CA TYR A 260 -9.68 8.29 6.66
C TYR A 260 -10.13 8.30 5.19
N TRP A 261 -9.22 8.13 4.22
CA TRP A 261 -9.56 8.01 2.81
C TRP A 261 -10.17 6.65 2.45
N ASN A 262 -10.00 5.64 3.31
CA ASN A 262 -10.57 4.32 3.12
C ASN A 262 -12.03 4.25 3.61
N ALA A 263 -12.78 3.30 3.04
CA ALA A 263 -14.13 3.01 3.50
C ALA A 263 -14.13 2.44 4.92
N SER A 264 -15.24 2.55 5.63
CA SER A 264 -15.39 2.07 7.02
C SER A 264 -14.90 0.65 7.25
N ASP A 265 -15.18 -0.27 6.30
CA ASP A 265 -14.80 -1.68 6.42
C ASP A 265 -13.28 -1.92 6.27
N ASP A 266 -12.56 -0.98 5.66
CA ASP A 266 -11.13 -1.05 5.42
C ASP A 266 -10.33 -0.08 6.31
N ARG A 267 -11.00 0.94 6.92
CA ARG A 267 -10.37 1.94 7.77
C ARG A 267 -9.82 1.30 9.05
N GLN A 268 -8.54 1.55 9.33
CA GLN A 268 -7.82 0.90 10.45
C GLN A 268 -8.35 1.35 11.82
N SER A 269 -8.64 2.63 11.96
CA SER A 269 -9.17 3.23 13.19
C SER A 269 -10.38 4.09 12.89
N TRP A 270 -11.30 4.20 13.86
CA TRP A 270 -12.52 5.03 13.78
C TRP A 270 -13.40 4.73 12.54
N PRO A 271 -13.84 3.47 12.37
CA PRO A 271 -14.66 3.07 11.23
C PRO A 271 -16.06 3.67 11.24
N ASP A 272 -16.47 4.27 12.35
CA ASP A 272 -17.75 4.98 12.54
C ASP A 272 -17.75 6.41 12.01
N LEU A 273 -16.56 6.98 11.70
CA LEU A 273 -16.47 8.29 11.05
C LEU A 273 -16.72 8.17 9.54
N PRO A 274 -17.33 9.20 8.93
CA PRO A 274 -17.51 9.25 7.49
C PRO A 274 -16.19 9.11 6.72
N GLN A 275 -16.21 8.37 5.62
CA GLN A 275 -15.07 8.31 4.71
C GLN A 275 -14.69 9.71 4.21
N GLY A 276 -13.40 10.05 4.29
CA GLY A 276 -12.87 11.36 3.93
C GLY A 276 -12.82 12.37 5.08
N GLN A 277 -13.32 12.04 6.28
CA GLN A 277 -13.22 12.88 7.46
C GLN A 277 -12.09 12.38 8.37
N PRO A 278 -10.99 13.15 8.54
CA PRO A 278 -9.95 12.85 9.53
C PRO A 278 -10.52 12.81 10.95
N GLU A 279 -10.00 11.91 11.78
CA GLU A 279 -10.37 11.87 13.22
C GLU A 279 -10.05 13.19 13.90
N ALA A 280 -8.90 13.80 13.63
CA ALA A 280 -8.54 15.08 14.20
C ALA A 280 -9.52 16.20 13.86
N GLN A 281 -10.14 16.17 12.67
CA GLN A 281 -11.20 17.09 12.32
C GLN A 281 -12.44 16.85 13.21
N ALA A 282 -12.89 15.61 13.33
CA ALA A 282 -14.03 15.26 14.17
C ALA A 282 -13.77 15.58 15.65
N ALA A 283 -12.54 15.30 16.13
CA ALA A 283 -12.15 15.61 17.52
C ALA A 283 -12.16 17.12 17.79
N HIS A 284 -11.60 17.92 16.89
CA HIS A 284 -11.51 19.37 17.05
C HIS A 284 -12.87 20.07 16.88
N ASP A 285 -13.61 19.72 15.81
CA ASP A 285 -14.82 20.46 15.42
C ASP A 285 -16.06 19.98 16.21
N ASP A 286 -16.15 18.68 16.50
CA ASP A 286 -17.34 18.02 17.05
C ASP A 286 -17.12 17.42 18.45
N GLY A 287 -15.91 17.49 19.00
CA GLY A 287 -15.57 16.88 20.30
C GLY A 287 -15.52 15.34 20.27
N TYR A 288 -15.41 14.73 19.08
CA TYR A 288 -15.26 13.29 18.93
C TYR A 288 -14.07 12.79 19.75
N ASN A 289 -14.12 11.57 20.26
CA ASN A 289 -13.09 10.98 21.12
C ASN A 289 -12.70 11.89 22.31
N GLY A 290 -13.62 12.74 22.80
CA GLY A 290 -13.34 13.72 23.84
C GLY A 290 -12.40 14.85 23.42
N GLY A 291 -12.30 15.15 22.12
CA GLY A 291 -11.41 16.16 21.55
C GLY A 291 -9.94 15.73 21.54
N ARG A 292 -9.65 14.42 21.52
CA ARG A 292 -8.31 13.86 21.68
C ARG A 292 -7.94 12.93 20.54
N ASP A 293 -6.65 12.93 20.22
CA ASP A 293 -6.07 12.00 19.24
C ASP A 293 -5.81 10.60 19.82
N GLN A 294 -5.27 9.68 19.02
CA GLN A 294 -4.93 8.31 19.43
C GLN A 294 -3.92 8.23 20.59
N PHE A 295 -3.15 9.29 20.84
CA PHE A 295 -2.16 9.37 21.92
C PHE A 295 -2.71 10.10 23.15
N ASN A 296 -4.01 10.36 23.20
CA ASN A 296 -4.70 11.08 24.28
C ASN A 296 -4.24 12.56 24.44
N ARG A 297 -3.71 13.18 23.36
CA ARG A 297 -3.36 14.60 23.32
C ARG A 297 -4.58 15.40 22.88
N GLN A 298 -4.75 16.62 23.44
CA GLN A 298 -5.80 17.53 22.98
C GLN A 298 -5.55 17.95 21.54
N VAL A 299 -6.52 17.73 20.66
CA VAL A 299 -6.48 18.17 19.26
C VAL A 299 -6.83 19.67 19.20
N VAL A 300 -5.91 20.48 18.70
CA VAL A 300 -6.04 21.94 18.67
C VAL A 300 -6.29 22.54 17.29
N ASN A 301 -6.37 21.70 16.27
CA ASN A 301 -6.79 22.07 14.91
C ASN A 301 -7.28 20.83 14.14
N SER A 302 -8.04 21.04 13.07
CA SER A 302 -8.70 20.00 12.26
C SER A 302 -7.77 19.33 11.24
N ALA A 303 -6.43 19.41 11.40
CA ALA A 303 -5.49 18.98 10.35
C ALA A 303 -5.59 17.48 10.07
N GLY A 304 -5.76 17.14 8.79
CA GLY A 304 -5.73 15.78 8.27
C GLY A 304 -4.57 15.54 7.28
N ILE A 305 -3.76 16.57 7.02
CA ILE A 305 -2.55 16.49 6.18
C ILE A 305 -1.56 17.58 6.62
N ASP A 306 -0.28 17.23 6.71
CA ASP A 306 0.81 18.20 6.81
C ASP A 306 1.55 18.32 5.48
N LEU A 307 1.97 19.54 5.14
CA LEU A 307 2.63 19.89 3.89
C LEU A 307 4.04 20.38 4.20
N ALA A 308 5.05 19.75 3.57
CA ALA A 308 6.41 20.25 3.62
C ALA A 308 6.50 21.67 3.05
N ASP A 309 7.54 22.40 3.42
CA ASP A 309 7.71 23.82 3.12
C ASP A 309 7.59 24.16 1.62
N GLY A 310 8.20 23.35 0.75
CA GLY A 310 8.10 23.51 -0.70
C GLY A 310 6.69 23.26 -1.22
N THR A 311 6.04 22.19 -0.76
CA THR A 311 4.65 21.88 -1.13
C THR A 311 3.72 23.02 -0.70
N PHE A 312 3.91 23.52 0.52
CA PHE A 312 3.07 24.58 1.08
C PHE A 312 3.22 25.90 0.32
N TRP A 313 4.45 26.39 0.17
CA TRP A 313 4.72 27.72 -0.41
C TRP A 313 4.84 27.69 -1.93
N ASP A 314 5.69 26.79 -2.48
CA ASP A 314 6.01 26.82 -3.92
C ASP A 314 4.95 26.10 -4.75
N GLY A 315 4.48 24.95 -4.26
CA GLY A 315 3.48 24.13 -4.94
C GLY A 315 2.10 24.78 -4.93
N LEU A 316 1.58 25.01 -3.75
CA LEU A 316 0.21 25.46 -3.55
C LEU A 316 0.06 26.98 -3.42
N GLY A 317 1.15 27.70 -3.13
CA GLY A 317 1.13 29.14 -2.91
C GLY A 317 0.37 29.54 -1.63
N LEU A 318 0.39 28.68 -0.62
CA LEU A 318 -0.27 28.95 0.65
C LEU A 318 0.59 29.88 1.54
N HIS A 319 -0.06 30.74 2.29
CA HIS A 319 0.57 31.61 3.28
C HIS A 319 0.13 31.28 4.71
N ASN A 320 -1.00 30.62 4.86
CA ASN A 320 -1.57 30.16 6.12
C ASN A 320 -2.13 28.76 5.95
N ASN A 321 -2.25 28.02 7.06
CA ASN A 321 -2.96 26.75 7.11
C ASN A 321 -4.36 26.93 6.50
N SER A 322 -4.77 26.01 5.65
CA SER A 322 -5.94 26.19 4.80
C SER A 322 -6.63 24.88 4.45
N TRP A 323 -7.89 24.96 4.08
CA TRP A 323 -8.59 23.84 3.47
C TRP A 323 -8.08 23.62 2.03
N VAL A 324 -7.73 22.37 1.76
CA VAL A 324 -7.27 21.90 0.44
C VAL A 324 -8.13 20.72 -0.02
N THR A 325 -8.06 20.37 -1.30
CA THR A 325 -8.62 19.11 -1.81
C THR A 325 -7.49 18.13 -2.03
N VAL A 326 -7.57 16.95 -1.41
CA VAL A 326 -6.56 15.88 -1.49
C VAL A 326 -7.14 14.70 -2.26
N THR A 327 -6.42 14.24 -3.30
CA THR A 327 -6.76 13.04 -4.11
C THR A 327 -5.70 11.98 -3.87
N TYR A 328 -6.10 10.77 -3.52
CA TYR A 328 -5.22 9.65 -3.13
C TYR A 328 -4.94 8.77 -4.34
N LEU A 329 -3.87 9.06 -5.11
CA LEU A 329 -3.67 8.50 -6.46
C LEU A 329 -3.47 6.99 -6.48
N TRP A 330 -2.87 6.39 -5.46
CA TRP A 330 -2.64 4.93 -5.41
C TRP A 330 -3.91 4.09 -5.24
N THR A 331 -5.03 4.72 -4.89
CA THR A 331 -6.32 4.04 -4.75
C THR A 331 -7.11 4.01 -6.05
N GLY A 332 -6.68 4.79 -7.06
CA GLY A 332 -7.25 4.83 -8.40
C GLY A 332 -6.50 3.94 -9.39
N ASP A 333 -7.12 3.71 -10.53
CA ASP A 333 -6.51 2.99 -11.65
C ASP A 333 -5.98 3.99 -12.69
N GLY A 334 -4.89 3.64 -13.36
CA GLY A 334 -4.28 4.45 -14.42
C GLY A 334 -2.87 3.99 -14.75
N THR A 335 -2.29 4.55 -15.81
CA THR A 335 -0.89 4.28 -16.16
C THR A 335 0.02 5.16 -15.32
N PRO A 336 0.86 4.56 -14.44
CA PRO A 336 1.74 5.36 -13.60
C PRO A 336 2.89 5.98 -14.38
N ALA A 337 3.16 7.27 -14.14
CA ALA A 337 4.36 7.97 -14.60
C ALA A 337 5.10 8.56 -13.40
N ILE A 338 6.40 8.29 -13.29
CA ILE A 338 7.25 8.71 -12.17
C ILE A 338 8.04 9.94 -12.58
N VAL A 339 7.97 11.01 -11.81
CA VAL A 339 8.68 12.26 -12.03
C VAL A 339 10.18 12.07 -11.78
N ALA A 340 11.00 12.43 -12.78
CA ALA A 340 12.46 12.31 -12.73
C ALA A 340 13.15 13.57 -12.22
N LEU A 341 12.59 14.75 -12.52
CA LEU A 341 13.15 16.05 -12.09
C LEU A 341 12.86 16.33 -10.62
N PRO A 342 13.68 17.14 -9.94
CA PRO A 342 13.37 17.62 -8.59
C PRO A 342 11.98 18.24 -8.49
N ILE A 343 11.63 19.08 -9.47
CA ILE A 343 10.31 19.69 -9.65
C ILE A 343 9.97 19.70 -11.14
N LEU A 344 8.76 19.25 -11.48
CA LEU A 344 8.23 19.27 -12.84
C LEU A 344 7.00 20.19 -12.89
N PRO A 345 7.03 21.26 -13.69
CA PRO A 345 5.86 22.11 -13.88
C PRO A 345 4.70 21.36 -14.55
N VAL A 346 3.49 21.65 -14.08
CA VAL A 346 2.23 21.17 -14.67
C VAL A 346 1.55 22.34 -15.38
N PHE A 347 1.26 22.18 -16.67
CA PHE A 347 0.70 23.23 -17.51
C PHE A 347 -0.80 23.00 -17.79
N SER A 348 -1.51 24.07 -18.12
CA SER A 348 -2.94 23.98 -18.45
C SER A 348 -3.23 23.39 -19.84
N GLY A 349 -2.20 23.20 -20.66
CA GLY A 349 -2.25 22.62 -22.00
C GLY A 349 -0.94 21.92 -22.37
N PRO A 350 -0.87 21.22 -23.53
CA PRO A 350 0.27 20.41 -23.95
C PRO A 350 1.40 21.30 -24.54
N GLY A 351 2.11 22.05 -23.72
CA GLY A 351 3.22 22.93 -24.11
C GLY A 351 3.58 23.93 -23.01
N GLU A 352 4.84 24.36 -23.00
CA GLU A 352 5.35 25.35 -22.04
C GLU A 352 4.78 26.79 -22.28
N GLN A 353 4.18 27.02 -23.43
CA GLN A 353 3.48 28.31 -23.73
C GLN A 353 2.15 28.43 -22.96
N TYR A 354 1.63 27.34 -22.39
CA TYR A 354 0.43 27.37 -21.54
C TYR A 354 0.77 27.80 -20.12
N PRO A 355 -0.17 28.42 -19.40
CA PRO A 355 0.04 28.78 -17.99
C PRO A 355 0.37 27.55 -17.13
N ALA A 356 1.37 27.69 -16.26
CA ALA A 356 1.63 26.70 -15.22
C ALA A 356 0.51 26.74 -14.16
N VAL A 357 -0.10 25.59 -13.90
CA VAL A 357 -1.23 25.41 -12.96
C VAL A 357 -0.86 24.60 -11.73
N GLY A 358 0.37 24.11 -11.64
CA GLY A 358 0.86 23.35 -10.51
C GLY A 358 2.27 22.84 -10.68
N LEU A 359 2.69 22.01 -9.73
CA LEU A 359 4.00 21.35 -9.69
C LEU A 359 3.81 19.86 -9.42
N ALA A 360 4.74 19.03 -9.90
CA ALA A 360 4.87 17.65 -9.49
C ALA A 360 6.27 17.44 -8.90
N ALA A 361 6.32 16.96 -7.67
CA ALA A 361 7.55 16.73 -6.93
C ALA A 361 8.34 15.54 -7.50
N GLN A 362 9.64 15.51 -7.24
CA GLN A 362 10.47 14.36 -7.59
C GLN A 362 9.90 13.06 -7.02
N ARG A 363 10.02 11.99 -7.78
CA ARG A 363 9.46 10.67 -7.42
C ARG A 363 7.94 10.58 -7.42
N ALA A 364 7.19 11.69 -7.42
CA ALA A 364 5.73 11.62 -7.47
C ALA A 364 5.27 10.68 -8.59
N LYS A 365 4.35 9.78 -8.27
CA LYS A 365 3.75 8.82 -9.19
C LYS A 365 2.40 9.37 -9.66
N LEU A 366 2.37 9.82 -10.90
CA LEU A 366 1.20 10.45 -11.54
C LEU A 366 0.39 9.40 -12.28
N LEU A 367 -0.92 9.59 -12.37
CA LEU A 367 -1.79 8.74 -13.20
C LEU A 367 -2.02 9.42 -14.55
N VAL A 368 -1.54 8.78 -15.63
CA VAL A 368 -1.67 9.29 -17.00
C VAL A 368 -3.01 8.83 -17.58
N GLU A 369 -3.81 9.78 -18.02
CA GLU A 369 -5.09 9.53 -18.69
C GLU A 369 -4.90 9.25 -20.18
N CYS A 370 -4.08 10.06 -20.86
CA CYS A 370 -3.83 9.96 -22.29
C CYS A 370 -2.59 10.76 -22.72
N THR A 371 -2.16 10.58 -23.99
CA THR A 371 -1.02 11.28 -24.58
C THR A 371 -1.45 12.25 -25.68
N MET A 372 -0.72 13.38 -25.81
CA MET A 372 -0.88 14.36 -26.88
C MET A 372 0.47 14.70 -27.49
N THR A 373 0.43 15.23 -28.74
CA THR A 373 1.59 15.87 -29.37
C THR A 373 1.48 17.38 -29.10
N GLY A 374 2.56 17.96 -28.62
CA GLY A 374 2.65 19.41 -28.42
C GLY A 374 2.93 20.17 -29.73
N SER A 375 3.15 21.46 -29.61
CA SER A 375 3.31 22.38 -30.76
C SER A 375 4.67 22.26 -31.44
N ALA A 376 5.71 21.73 -30.79
CA ALA A 376 7.06 21.61 -31.34
C ALA A 376 7.25 20.40 -32.29
N GLY A 377 6.23 19.61 -32.54
CA GLY A 377 6.22 18.54 -33.52
C GLY A 377 6.05 17.15 -32.93
N PRO A 378 6.18 16.07 -33.73
CA PRO A 378 5.87 14.69 -33.31
C PRO A 378 6.69 14.14 -32.14
N ALA A 379 7.89 14.66 -31.91
CA ALA A 379 8.75 14.29 -30.79
C ALA A 379 8.35 14.99 -29.48
N ASP A 380 7.58 16.05 -29.55
CA ASP A 380 7.07 16.82 -28.41
C ASP A 380 5.84 16.13 -27.82
N ARG A 381 6.09 15.22 -26.88
CA ARG A 381 5.03 14.39 -26.26
C ARG A 381 4.64 14.94 -24.90
N TRP A 382 3.34 15.08 -24.71
CA TRP A 382 2.72 15.55 -23.47
C TRP A 382 1.76 14.51 -22.91
N LEU A 383 1.72 14.41 -21.60
CA LEU A 383 0.86 13.49 -20.86
C LEU A 383 -0.21 14.29 -20.14
N ARG A 384 -1.47 13.95 -20.33
CA ARG A 384 -2.58 14.48 -19.53
C ARG A 384 -2.70 13.67 -18.25
N ILE A 385 -2.65 14.35 -17.11
CA ILE A 385 -2.74 13.79 -15.75
C ILE A 385 -3.99 14.28 -15.00
N GLY A 386 -4.87 14.98 -15.71
CA GLY A 386 -6.13 15.51 -15.21
C GLY A 386 -6.70 16.56 -16.15
N PRO A 387 -7.91 17.05 -15.89
CA PRO A 387 -8.54 18.12 -16.68
C PRO A 387 -7.67 19.38 -16.68
N LYS A 388 -7.22 19.81 -17.87
CA LYS A 388 -6.31 20.96 -18.04
C LYS A 388 -5.02 20.84 -17.20
N GLN A 389 -4.47 19.61 -17.12
CA GLN A 389 -3.23 19.35 -16.38
C GLN A 389 -2.35 18.45 -17.24
N PHE A 390 -1.24 19.01 -17.73
CA PHE A 390 -0.33 18.38 -18.68
C PHE A 390 1.10 18.49 -18.20
N ILE A 391 1.90 17.42 -18.43
CA ILE A 391 3.33 17.37 -18.18
C ILE A 391 4.08 16.91 -19.42
N SER A 392 5.33 17.31 -19.57
CA SER A 392 6.20 16.81 -20.62
C SER A 392 6.56 15.33 -20.36
N ALA A 393 6.38 14.48 -21.36
CA ALA A 393 6.77 13.07 -21.29
C ALA A 393 8.29 12.87 -21.20
N ALA A 394 9.09 13.88 -21.55
CA ALA A 394 10.56 13.80 -21.50
C ALA A 394 11.12 13.71 -20.07
N HIS A 395 10.33 14.10 -19.07
CA HIS A 395 10.77 14.23 -17.67
C HIS A 395 10.13 13.23 -16.72
N VAL A 396 9.54 12.17 -17.28
CA VAL A 396 8.94 11.10 -16.49
C VAL A 396 9.33 9.73 -17.04
N THR A 397 9.37 8.75 -16.13
CA THR A 397 9.49 7.33 -16.50
C THR A 397 8.12 6.69 -16.35
N ILE A 398 7.60 6.10 -17.43
CA ILE A 398 6.33 5.38 -17.41
C ILE A 398 6.59 3.99 -16.84
N ALA A 399 5.90 3.64 -15.75
CA ALA A 399 6.00 2.34 -15.12
C ALA A 399 5.06 1.33 -15.81
N GLY A 400 5.56 0.10 -16.04
CA GLY A 400 4.82 -0.99 -16.65
C GLY A 400 5.05 -1.12 -18.17
N THR A 401 4.54 -2.23 -18.73
CA THR A 401 4.71 -2.60 -20.14
C THR A 401 3.75 -1.85 -21.08
N HIS A 402 2.84 -1.08 -20.56
CA HIS A 402 1.83 -0.35 -21.30
C HIS A 402 2.20 1.13 -21.36
N ALA A 403 2.82 1.56 -22.47
CA ALA A 403 2.78 2.98 -22.80
C ALA A 403 1.30 3.41 -22.86
N PRO A 404 0.91 4.60 -22.35
CA PRO A 404 -0.46 5.07 -22.48
C PRO A 404 -0.80 5.13 -23.96
N GLY A 405 -1.52 4.10 -24.44
CA GLY A 405 -1.83 3.90 -25.86
C GLY A 405 -2.94 4.80 -26.36
N THR A 406 -3.61 5.47 -25.45
CA THR A 406 -4.77 6.30 -25.80
C THR A 406 -4.30 7.72 -26.11
N ARG A 407 -4.51 8.15 -27.35
CA ARG A 407 -4.41 9.57 -27.70
C ARG A 407 -5.57 10.31 -27.04
N CYS A 408 -5.29 11.45 -26.41
CA CYS A 408 -6.37 12.31 -25.94
C CYS A 408 -7.26 12.70 -27.11
N ALA A 409 -8.58 12.67 -26.93
CA ALA A 409 -9.47 13.31 -27.88
C ALA A 409 -9.06 14.78 -27.98
N THR A 410 -8.97 15.31 -29.21
CA THR A 410 -8.78 16.74 -29.46
C THR A 410 -9.91 17.50 -28.77
N PRO A 411 -9.64 18.57 -28.02
CA PRO A 411 -10.68 19.32 -27.33
C PRO A 411 -11.70 19.93 -28.28
#